data_1a904bb7b2d0dce35ee4e644ba74bede
#
_entry.id   1a904bb7b2d0dce35ee4e644ba74bede
#
_cell.length_a   1.000
_cell.length_b   1.000
_cell.length_c   1.000
_cell.angle_alpha   90.00
_cell.angle_beta   90.00
_cell.angle_gamma   90.00
#
_symmetry.space_group_name_H-M   'P 1'
#
loop_
_entity.id
_entity.type
_entity.pdbx_description
1 polymer ?
#
loop_
_entity_poly.entity_id
_entity_poly.type
_entity_poly.pdbx_seq_one_letter_code
_entity_poly.pdbx_strand_id
1 'polypeptide(L)'
;MISPPVFSESFTDKAKNDGTVEISDEDPAMQKAMARARAGLEGFLKKAGSPPSDTGQYSVKVRVSEGESLEYLWISELKGQGDLWSGRIENVPVVRSLKKGQAYSFAKTEIVDWTYVDKARKKVIGNFTTCALLTKESPEVAQKIQKQYGLDCDR
;
A
#
# COMPACT_ATOMS: atom_id res chain seq x y z
N MET A 1 6.08 -15.09 3.27
CA MET A 1 6.02 -15.32 4.12
C MET A 1 5.45 -14.74 4.94
N ILE A 2 5.17 -14.80 5.51
CA ILE A 2 4.60 -14.27 6.20
C ILE A 2 4.73 -14.26 7.39
N SER A 3 5.12 -13.85 7.93
CA SER A 3 5.28 -13.64 8.92
C SER A 3 4.75 -13.46 9.86
N PRO A 4 4.79 -13.54 10.45
CA PRO A 4 4.14 -13.49 11.39
C PRO A 4 4.14 -12.53 12.14
N PRO A 5 4.65 -12.29 12.52
CA PRO A 5 4.53 -11.57 13.43
C PRO A 5 4.84 -10.45 13.58
N VAL A 6 4.23 -9.88 13.29
CA VAL A 6 4.20 -8.67 13.57
C VAL A 6 4.15 -8.44 14.96
N PHE A 7 4.24 -9.29 15.74
CA PHE A 7 4.13 -9.07 17.10
C PHE A 7 5.27 -8.43 17.70
N SER A 8 6.44 -8.56 17.15
CA SER A 8 7.64 -8.05 17.76
C SER A 8 7.88 -6.60 17.41
N GLU A 9 7.13 -6.02 16.50
CA GLU A 9 7.36 -4.68 16.05
C GLU A 9 6.04 -3.98 15.75
N SER A 10 5.86 -2.77 16.27
CA SER A 10 4.64 -2.04 16.03
C SER A 10 4.60 -1.47 14.63
N PHE A 11 3.41 -1.11 14.16
CA PHE A 11 3.24 -0.43 12.90
C PHE A 11 4.12 0.83 12.82
N THR A 12 4.15 1.61 13.91
CA THR A 12 4.91 2.85 13.95
C THR A 12 6.41 2.60 13.77
N ASP A 13 6.94 1.56 14.39
CA ASP A 13 8.35 1.24 14.27
C ASP A 13 8.70 0.82 12.85
N LYS A 14 7.87 0.01 12.23
CA LYS A 14 8.08 -0.40 10.84
C LYS A 14 8.04 0.79 9.90
N ALA A 15 7.09 1.68 10.11
CA ALA A 15 6.96 2.88 9.26
C ALA A 15 8.19 3.78 9.38
N LYS A 16 8.71 3.94 10.59
CA LYS A 16 9.92 4.75 10.82
C LYS A 16 11.13 4.16 10.13
N ASN A 17 11.20 2.85 10.06
CA ASN A 17 12.33 2.16 9.47
C ASN A 17 12.18 1.93 7.96
N ASP A 18 11.10 2.49 7.39
CA ASP A 18 10.84 2.37 5.95
C ASP A 18 10.71 0.91 5.52
N GLY A 19 10.29 0.05 6.43
CA GLY A 19 10.07 -1.36 6.15
C GLY A 19 8.62 -1.66 5.86
N THR A 20 8.33 -2.91 5.55
CA THR A 20 6.96 -3.35 5.34
C THR A 20 6.32 -3.76 6.67
N VAL A 21 5.04 -3.50 6.80
CA VAL A 21 4.24 -3.96 7.94
C VAL A 21 3.25 -4.97 7.39
N GLU A 22 3.17 -6.12 8.04
CA GLU A 22 2.36 -7.23 7.53
C GLU A 22 1.40 -7.79 8.53
N ILE A 23 0.25 -8.22 8.04
CA ILE A 23 -0.64 -9.13 8.75
C ILE A 23 -0.99 -10.21 7.74
N SER A 24 -1.55 -11.30 8.20
CA SER A 24 -1.90 -12.40 7.31
C SER A 24 -2.85 -11.95 6.21
N ASP A 25 -2.62 -12.41 4.98
CA ASP A 25 -3.54 -12.19 3.86
C ASP A 25 -4.90 -12.77 4.14
N GLU A 26 -4.96 -13.77 5.02
CA GLU A 26 -6.23 -14.46 5.32
C GLU A 26 -7.02 -13.78 6.42
N ASP A 27 -6.45 -12.75 7.03
CA ASP A 27 -7.16 -11.97 8.04
C ASP A 27 -8.40 -11.33 7.41
N PRO A 28 -9.58 -11.45 8.02
CA PRO A 28 -10.81 -10.89 7.43
C PRO A 28 -10.73 -9.40 7.14
N ALA A 29 -10.07 -8.62 7.99
CA ALA A 29 -9.92 -7.19 7.75
C ALA A 29 -9.06 -6.93 6.52
N MET A 30 -8.01 -7.72 6.34
CA MET A 30 -7.14 -7.60 5.18
C MET A 30 -7.86 -8.01 3.90
N GLN A 31 -8.63 -9.10 3.93
CA GLN A 31 -9.42 -9.54 2.79
C GLN A 31 -10.40 -8.47 2.35
N LYS A 32 -11.08 -7.86 3.32
CA LYS A 32 -12.03 -6.79 3.03
C LYS A 32 -11.32 -5.57 2.44
N ALA A 33 -10.15 -5.23 2.98
CA ALA A 33 -9.37 -4.10 2.49
C ALA A 33 -8.94 -4.30 1.04
N MET A 34 -8.44 -5.48 0.71
CA MET A 34 -8.02 -5.79 -0.65
C MET A 34 -9.20 -5.80 -1.62
N ALA A 35 -10.36 -6.26 -1.16
CA ALA A 35 -11.57 -6.24 -1.99
C ALA A 35 -12.00 -4.80 -2.29
N ARG A 36 -11.94 -3.92 -1.30
CA ARG A 36 -12.25 -2.50 -1.50
C ARG A 36 -11.27 -1.84 -2.47
N ALA A 37 -9.99 -2.15 -2.33
CA ALA A 37 -8.98 -1.62 -3.22
C ALA A 37 -9.25 -2.06 -4.65
N ARG A 38 -9.57 -3.33 -4.83
CA ARG A 38 -9.85 -3.89 -6.16
C ARG A 38 -11.07 -3.23 -6.79
N ALA A 39 -12.10 -2.97 -5.99
CA ALA A 39 -13.32 -2.35 -6.49
C ALA A 39 -13.07 -0.93 -7.00
N GLY A 40 -12.13 -0.20 -6.42
CA GLY A 40 -11.82 1.16 -6.83
C GLY A 40 -10.62 1.31 -7.75
N LEU A 41 -9.99 0.21 -8.13
CA LEU A 41 -8.72 0.26 -8.85
C LEU A 41 -8.80 0.96 -10.22
N GLU A 42 -9.83 0.68 -11.00
CA GLU A 42 -9.94 1.28 -12.33
C GLU A 42 -10.05 2.80 -12.24
N GLY A 43 -10.85 3.29 -11.28
CA GLY A 43 -10.97 4.72 -11.07
C GLY A 43 -9.66 5.35 -10.63
N PHE A 44 -8.93 4.64 -9.77
CA PHE A 44 -7.61 5.10 -9.33
C PHE A 44 -6.63 5.18 -10.51
N LEU A 45 -6.54 4.15 -11.32
CA LEU A 45 -5.59 4.12 -12.44
C LEU A 45 -5.90 5.20 -13.47
N LYS A 46 -7.17 5.46 -13.70
CA LYS A 46 -7.58 6.54 -14.59
C LYS A 46 -7.10 7.89 -14.06
N LYS A 47 -7.26 8.12 -12.77
CA LYS A 47 -6.81 9.33 -12.10
C LYS A 47 -5.29 9.46 -12.14
N ALA A 48 -4.60 8.37 -11.91
CA ALA A 48 -3.14 8.34 -11.93
C ALA A 48 -2.59 8.69 -13.31
N GLY A 49 -3.30 8.30 -14.37
CA GLY A 49 -2.90 8.60 -15.74
C GLY A 49 -3.12 10.05 -16.14
N SER A 50 -4.02 10.75 -15.45
CA SER A 50 -4.34 12.16 -15.72
C SER A 50 -4.68 12.82 -14.39
N PRO A 51 -3.68 13.06 -13.53
CA PRO A 51 -3.96 13.49 -12.17
C PRO A 51 -4.57 14.88 -12.08
N PRO A 52 -5.64 15.04 -11.31
CA PRO A 52 -6.13 16.38 -10.98
C PRO A 52 -5.05 17.20 -10.29
N SER A 53 -5.08 18.52 -10.47
CA SER A 53 -4.01 19.41 -10.00
C SER A 53 -3.83 19.46 -8.49
N ASP A 54 -4.89 19.12 -7.73
CA ASP A 54 -4.83 19.13 -6.28
C ASP A 54 -4.56 17.73 -5.70
N THR A 55 -4.01 16.84 -6.51
CA THR A 55 -3.67 15.48 -6.06
C THR A 55 -2.22 15.16 -6.39
N GLY A 56 -1.69 14.12 -5.77
CA GLY A 56 -0.32 13.70 -6.03
C GLY A 56 0.04 12.42 -5.32
N GLN A 57 1.29 12.02 -5.46
CA GLN A 57 1.86 10.85 -4.77
C GLN A 57 1.06 9.57 -5.02
N TYR A 58 0.81 9.28 -6.29
CA TYR A 58 0.09 8.07 -6.68
C TYR A 58 1.00 6.85 -6.56
N SER A 59 0.55 5.86 -5.80
CA SER A 59 1.30 4.61 -5.59
C SER A 59 0.36 3.42 -5.56
N VAL A 60 0.87 2.26 -5.93
CA VAL A 60 0.14 1.01 -5.81
C VAL A 60 0.93 0.03 -4.95
N LYS A 61 0.23 -0.84 -4.25
CA LYS A 61 0.85 -1.92 -3.49
C LYS A 61 0.74 -3.18 -4.31
N VAL A 62 1.87 -3.81 -4.57
CA VAL A 62 1.96 -4.93 -5.50
C VAL A 62 2.46 -6.17 -4.78
N ARG A 63 1.85 -7.29 -5.11
CA ARG A 63 2.25 -8.58 -4.59
C ARG A 63 3.45 -9.08 -5.37
N VAL A 64 4.52 -9.40 -4.65
CA VAL A 64 5.77 -9.85 -5.25
C VAL A 64 6.14 -11.21 -4.70
N SER A 65 6.37 -12.18 -5.58
CA SER A 65 6.78 -13.52 -5.19
C SER A 65 8.16 -13.81 -5.72
N GLU A 66 9.01 -14.45 -4.92
CA GLU A 66 10.30 -14.94 -5.38
C GLU A 66 10.53 -16.27 -4.67
N GLY A 67 10.49 -17.36 -5.41
CA GLY A 67 10.55 -18.70 -4.82
C GLY A 67 9.36 -18.89 -3.90
N GLU A 68 9.63 -19.18 -2.62
CA GLU A 68 8.57 -19.35 -1.63
C GLU A 68 8.31 -18.07 -0.85
N SER A 69 9.05 -17.01 -1.16
CA SER A 69 8.88 -15.73 -0.47
C SER A 69 7.78 -14.91 -1.11
N LEU A 70 6.98 -14.27 -0.28
CA LEU A 70 5.92 -13.39 -0.73
C LEU A 70 5.99 -12.11 0.08
N GLU A 71 5.99 -10.98 -0.60
CA GLU A 71 5.90 -9.71 0.08
C GLU A 71 5.11 -8.72 -0.75
N TYR A 72 4.73 -7.62 -0.15
CA TYR A 72 3.98 -6.56 -0.81
C TYR A 72 4.82 -5.30 -0.80
N LEU A 73 4.97 -4.68 -1.96
CA LEU A 73 5.80 -3.49 -2.11
C LEU A 73 4.97 -2.34 -2.65
N TRP A 74 5.22 -1.15 -2.14
CA TRP A 74 4.64 0.06 -2.70
C TRP A 74 5.47 0.51 -3.89
N ILE A 75 4.79 0.84 -4.98
CA ILE A 75 5.42 1.27 -6.24
C ILE A 75 4.88 2.64 -6.60
N SER A 76 5.77 3.60 -6.82
CA SER A 76 5.42 4.96 -7.20
C SER A 76 5.84 5.27 -8.64
N GLU A 77 5.60 6.51 -9.06
CA GLU A 77 5.97 6.97 -10.41
C GLU A 77 5.38 6.07 -11.49
N LEU A 78 4.09 5.84 -11.39
CA LEU A 78 3.39 4.84 -12.18
C LEU A 78 3.29 5.20 -13.64
N LYS A 79 3.54 4.21 -14.52
CA LYS A 79 3.36 4.32 -15.96
C LYS A 79 2.77 3.01 -16.45
N GLY A 80 1.86 3.08 -17.42
CA GLY A 80 1.31 1.88 -18.00
C GLY A 80 -0.05 2.10 -18.61
N GLN A 81 -0.56 1.04 -19.20
CA GLN A 81 -1.92 1.03 -19.72
C GLN A 81 -2.37 -0.42 -19.82
N GLY A 82 -3.68 -0.62 -19.78
CA GLY A 82 -4.24 -1.96 -19.82
C GLY A 82 -3.75 -2.77 -18.64
N ASP A 83 -3.16 -3.92 -18.91
CA ASP A 83 -2.75 -4.85 -17.88
C ASP A 83 -1.30 -4.74 -17.46
N LEU A 84 -0.50 -3.93 -18.15
CA LEU A 84 0.93 -3.85 -17.86
C LEU A 84 1.33 -2.48 -17.34
N TRP A 85 1.93 -2.48 -16.17
CA TRP A 85 2.32 -1.25 -15.48
C TRP A 85 3.74 -1.35 -14.96
N SER A 86 4.34 -0.20 -14.64
CA SER A 86 5.66 -0.15 -14.04
C SER A 86 5.77 1.08 -13.15
N GLY A 87 6.80 1.10 -12.34
CA GLY A 87 7.11 2.21 -11.47
C GLY A 87 8.38 1.94 -10.70
N ARG A 88 8.56 2.65 -9.59
CA ARG A 88 9.75 2.51 -8.75
C ARG A 88 9.37 2.01 -7.37
N ILE A 89 10.15 1.08 -6.87
CA ILE A 89 9.95 0.48 -5.55
C ILE A 89 10.23 1.52 -4.47
N GLU A 90 9.27 1.74 -3.58
CA GLU A 90 9.40 2.71 -2.49
C GLU A 90 9.87 2.09 -1.18
N ASN A 91 9.59 0.82 -0.94
CA ASN A 91 9.97 0.14 0.29
C ASN A 91 11.38 -0.44 0.18
N VAL A 92 11.92 -0.85 1.31
CA VAL A 92 13.13 -1.66 1.34
C VAL A 92 12.68 -3.11 1.21
N PRO A 93 12.95 -3.78 0.07
CA PRO A 93 12.45 -5.15 -0.11
C PRO A 93 13.20 -6.14 0.77
N VAL A 94 12.47 -7.17 1.20
CA VAL A 94 13.08 -8.32 1.85
C VAL A 94 13.63 -9.28 0.77
N VAL A 95 12.97 -9.31 -0.38
CA VAL A 95 13.40 -10.10 -1.52
C VAL A 95 14.74 -9.57 -2.02
N ARG A 96 15.74 -10.45 -2.09
CA ARG A 96 17.12 -10.03 -2.35
C ARG A 96 17.38 -9.53 -3.76
N SER A 97 16.58 -9.96 -4.73
CA SER A 97 16.78 -9.56 -6.11
C SER A 97 16.32 -8.15 -6.41
N LEU A 98 15.63 -7.52 -5.45
CA LEU A 98 15.05 -6.19 -5.64
C LEU A 98 15.62 -5.18 -4.67
N LYS A 99 15.62 -3.90 -5.07
CA LYS A 99 16.13 -2.81 -4.25
C LYS A 99 15.19 -1.63 -4.27
N LYS A 100 15.18 -0.87 -3.18
CA LYS A 100 14.45 0.38 -3.10
C LYS A 100 14.93 1.30 -4.23
N GLY A 101 13.99 1.94 -4.92
CA GLY A 101 14.27 2.84 -6.03
C GLY A 101 14.40 2.16 -7.38
N GLN A 102 14.43 0.84 -7.41
CA GLN A 102 14.55 0.08 -8.64
C GLN A 102 13.27 0.16 -9.46
N ALA A 103 13.41 0.21 -10.79
CA ALA A 103 12.26 0.12 -11.69
C ALA A 103 11.70 -1.31 -11.64
N TYR A 104 10.39 -1.42 -11.59
CA TYR A 104 9.73 -2.71 -11.48
C TYR A 104 8.46 -2.74 -12.32
N SER A 105 8.30 -3.80 -13.11
CA SER A 105 7.11 -3.99 -13.95
C SER A 105 6.21 -5.05 -13.33
N PHE A 106 4.91 -4.85 -13.44
CA PHE A 106 3.94 -5.75 -12.82
C PHE A 106 2.65 -5.75 -13.62
N ALA A 107 1.87 -6.80 -13.44
CA ALA A 107 0.55 -6.89 -14.05
C ALA A 107 -0.48 -6.19 -13.14
N LYS A 108 -1.50 -5.62 -13.74
CA LYS A 108 -2.58 -4.97 -12.98
C LYS A 108 -3.20 -5.91 -11.95
N THR A 109 -3.28 -7.20 -12.26
CA THR A 109 -3.86 -8.20 -11.35
C THR A 109 -3.03 -8.41 -10.08
N GLU A 110 -1.79 -7.94 -10.08
CA GLU A 110 -0.93 -8.08 -8.90
C GLU A 110 -1.09 -6.91 -7.92
N ILE A 111 -1.87 -5.91 -8.28
CA ILE A 111 -2.12 -4.76 -7.41
C ILE A 111 -3.15 -5.15 -6.36
N VAL A 112 -2.80 -4.97 -5.09
CA VAL A 112 -3.68 -5.29 -3.97
C VAL A 112 -4.17 -4.07 -3.22
N ASP A 113 -3.54 -2.91 -3.44
CA ASP A 113 -3.95 -1.67 -2.79
C ASP A 113 -3.43 -0.49 -3.61
N TRP A 114 -3.92 0.70 -3.32
CA TRP A 114 -3.47 1.91 -3.99
C TRP A 114 -3.66 3.10 -3.04
N THR A 115 -2.96 4.18 -3.34
CA THR A 115 -3.06 5.39 -2.53
C THR A 115 -2.71 6.61 -3.36
N TYR A 116 -3.27 7.75 -3.00
CA TYR A 116 -2.82 9.05 -3.48
C TYR A 116 -3.14 10.09 -2.41
N VAL A 117 -2.60 11.29 -2.58
CA VAL A 117 -2.82 12.37 -1.64
C VAL A 117 -3.79 13.39 -2.24
N ASP A 118 -4.82 13.72 -1.50
CA ASP A 118 -5.71 14.85 -1.79
C ASP A 118 -5.12 16.05 -1.05
N LYS A 119 -4.47 16.94 -1.80
CA LYS A 119 -3.74 18.05 -1.21
C LYS A 119 -4.65 19.09 -0.58
N ALA A 120 -5.81 19.30 -1.16
CA ALA A 120 -6.77 20.28 -0.65
C ALA A 120 -7.28 19.88 0.73
N ARG A 121 -7.57 18.60 0.91
CA ARG A 121 -8.08 18.08 2.19
C ARG A 121 -6.97 17.60 3.11
N LYS A 122 -5.74 17.54 2.62
CA LYS A 122 -4.59 16.99 3.35
C LYS A 122 -4.85 15.57 3.83
N LYS A 123 -5.39 14.74 2.93
CA LYS A 123 -5.75 13.37 3.24
C LYS A 123 -5.08 12.40 2.30
N VAL A 124 -4.74 11.23 2.85
CA VAL A 124 -4.26 10.09 2.08
C VAL A 124 -5.49 9.26 1.74
N ILE A 125 -5.74 9.09 0.47
CA ILE A 125 -6.92 8.38 -0.03
C ILE A 125 -6.52 6.97 -0.41
N GLY A 126 -7.40 6.00 -0.19
CA GLY A 126 -7.10 4.60 -0.40
C GLY A 126 -6.34 4.05 0.79
N ASN A 127 -5.28 3.32 0.53
CA ASN A 127 -4.41 2.75 1.57
C ASN A 127 -5.22 1.84 2.51
N PHE A 128 -6.07 1.03 1.91
CA PHE A 128 -7.03 0.20 2.64
C PHE A 128 -6.33 -0.84 3.51
N THR A 129 -5.21 -1.38 3.03
CA THR A 129 -4.49 -2.40 3.79
C THR A 129 -3.82 -1.82 5.04
N THR A 130 -3.37 -0.56 4.99
CA THR A 130 -2.85 0.11 6.18
C THR A 130 -3.98 0.33 7.17
N CYS A 131 -5.15 0.73 6.70
CA CYS A 131 -6.32 0.87 7.58
C CYS A 131 -6.69 -0.47 8.23
N ALA A 132 -6.55 -1.58 7.49
CA ALA A 132 -6.78 -2.91 8.05
C ALA A 132 -5.79 -3.22 9.18
N LEU A 133 -4.52 -2.85 9.00
CA LEU A 133 -3.52 -3.02 10.06
C LEU A 133 -3.91 -2.26 11.33
N LEU A 134 -4.47 -1.07 11.17
CA LEU A 134 -4.86 -0.26 12.31
C LEU A 134 -6.01 -0.87 13.11
N THR A 135 -6.77 -1.77 12.53
CA THR A 135 -7.83 -2.47 13.29
C THR A 135 -7.24 -3.37 14.37
N LYS A 136 -5.93 -3.67 14.29
CA LYS A 136 -5.25 -4.50 15.28
C LYS A 136 -4.68 -3.67 16.43
N GLU A 137 -4.75 -2.35 16.33
CA GLU A 137 -4.27 -1.45 17.38
C GLU A 137 -5.45 -1.04 18.26
N SER A 138 -5.14 -0.46 19.42
CA SER A 138 -6.20 0.12 20.24
C SER A 138 -6.82 1.31 19.51
N PRO A 139 -8.09 1.65 19.79
CA PRO A 139 -8.72 2.80 19.14
C PRO A 139 -7.93 4.09 19.27
N GLU A 140 -7.31 4.31 20.43
CA GLU A 140 -6.50 5.51 20.65
C GLU A 140 -5.29 5.57 19.75
N VAL A 141 -4.57 4.45 19.65
CA VAL A 141 -3.37 4.35 18.82
C VAL A 141 -3.76 4.47 17.35
N ALA A 142 -4.83 3.81 16.93
CA ALA A 142 -5.29 3.85 15.56
C ALA A 142 -5.64 5.29 15.14
N GLN A 143 -6.37 6.02 15.98
CA GLN A 143 -6.74 7.40 15.68
C GLN A 143 -5.52 8.32 15.61
N LYS A 144 -4.56 8.11 16.48
CA LYS A 144 -3.33 8.89 16.50
C LYS A 144 -2.54 8.70 15.20
N ILE A 145 -2.43 7.46 14.75
CA ILE A 145 -1.72 7.14 13.51
C ILE A 145 -2.46 7.72 12.30
N GLN A 146 -3.78 7.57 12.25
CA GLN A 146 -4.57 8.15 11.17
C GLN A 146 -4.34 9.65 11.07
N LYS A 147 -4.37 10.32 12.21
CA LYS A 147 -4.19 11.78 12.25
C LYS A 147 -2.77 12.16 11.83
N GLN A 148 -1.78 11.44 12.31
CA GLN A 148 -0.38 11.74 12.04
C GLN A 148 -0.06 11.63 10.55
N TYR A 149 -0.61 10.63 9.87
CA TYR A 149 -0.32 10.38 8.45
C TYR A 149 -1.40 10.85 7.50
N GLY A 150 -2.45 11.47 8.03
CA GLY A 150 -3.55 11.95 7.19
C GLY A 150 -4.41 10.85 6.57
N LEU A 151 -4.39 9.65 7.15
CA LEU A 151 -5.16 8.53 6.62
C LEU A 151 -6.66 8.77 6.76
N ASP A 152 -7.41 8.37 5.75
CA ASP A 152 -8.86 8.47 5.75
C ASP A 152 -9.46 7.06 5.74
N CYS A 153 -9.47 6.44 6.91
CA CYS A 153 -9.91 5.05 7.06
C CYS A 153 -11.41 4.86 7.21
N ASP A 154 -12.14 5.93 7.41
CA ASP A 154 -13.57 5.85 7.70
C ASP A 154 -14.47 5.94 6.48
N ARG A 155 -13.91 5.87 5.29
CA ARG A 155 -14.69 5.97 4.06
C ARG A 155 -15.26 4.66 3.64
#